data_66161bd7ff7fbf65a768e8df502f950d
#
_entry.id   66161bd7ff7fbf65a768e8df502f950d
#
_cell.length_a   1.000
_cell.length_b   1.000
_cell.length_c   1.000
_cell.angle_alpha   90.00
_cell.angle_beta   90.00
_cell.angle_gamma   90.00
#
_symmetry.space_group_name_H-M   'P 1'
#
loop_
_entity.id
_entity.type
_entity.pdbx_description
1 polymer ?
#
loop_
_entity_poly.entity_id
_entity_poly.type
_entity_poly.pdbx_seq_one_letter_code
_entity_poly.pdbx_strand_id
1 'polypeptide(L)'
;VDGIISSSHNLGIADYERVRAPIVAFDRNLAPNVSIVSSDNFEGGKLAAKTLQKNGCQNTIMITGNDNTDSPTELRALGFSFQNPNGKIFKIPNNLSTIRREMEIKSTIINHKPDGIFVSDDLTAILTMKIAHQLKLNIPEDLKIIGYDGTSFIEKFFPQLTTIRQPIDEIASLIVDILLKKIKGEKTNKDYILPISILSGESI
;
A
#
# COMPACT_ATOMS: atom_id res chain seq x y z
N VAL A 1 19.17 -21.80 11.61
CA VAL A 1 17.96 -21.74 10.76
C VAL A 1 18.37 -22.03 9.33
N ASP A 2 17.49 -22.67 8.56
CA ASP A 2 17.78 -23.14 7.20
C ASP A 2 17.45 -22.05 6.15
N GLY A 3 16.57 -21.08 6.51
CA GLY A 3 16.21 -19.97 5.66
C GLY A 3 15.43 -18.89 6.42
N ILE A 4 15.30 -17.71 5.81
CA ILE A 4 14.70 -16.52 6.42
C ILE A 4 13.72 -15.89 5.43
N ILE A 5 12.53 -15.55 5.93
CA ILE A 5 11.57 -14.65 5.26
C ILE A 5 11.57 -13.34 6.03
N SER A 6 11.73 -12.21 5.35
CA SER A 6 11.79 -10.91 6.01
C SER A 6 11.10 -9.81 5.19
N SER A 7 10.36 -8.95 5.89
CA SER A 7 9.87 -7.66 5.37
C SER A 7 10.45 -6.49 6.16
N SER A 8 11.41 -6.78 7.05
CA SER A 8 11.99 -5.79 7.94
C SER A 8 12.89 -4.80 7.20
N HIS A 9 12.81 -3.54 7.56
CA HIS A 9 13.65 -2.44 7.10
C HIS A 9 14.49 -1.85 8.24
N ASN A 10 14.61 -2.58 9.35
CA ASN A 10 15.34 -2.13 10.53
C ASN A 10 16.84 -2.44 10.45
N LEU A 11 17.26 -3.31 9.53
CA LEU A 11 18.66 -3.64 9.30
C LEU A 11 19.18 -2.93 8.05
N GLY A 12 20.46 -2.57 8.05
CA GLY A 12 21.12 -2.05 6.86
C GLY A 12 21.34 -3.14 5.79
N ILE A 13 21.50 -2.74 4.53
CA ILE A 13 21.77 -3.66 3.40
C ILE A 13 22.97 -4.56 3.70
N ALA A 14 24.05 -4.02 4.27
CA ALA A 14 25.25 -4.77 4.63
C ALA A 14 25.00 -5.90 5.66
N ASP A 15 24.00 -5.76 6.51
CA ASP A 15 23.66 -6.79 7.50
C ASP A 15 23.01 -7.99 6.82
N TYR A 16 22.12 -7.76 5.83
CA TYR A 16 21.52 -8.83 5.04
C TYR A 16 22.52 -9.54 4.13
N GLU A 17 23.52 -8.83 3.59
CA GLU A 17 24.59 -9.40 2.78
C GLU A 17 25.50 -10.37 3.56
N ARG A 18 25.62 -10.18 4.89
CA ARG A 18 26.42 -11.05 5.77
C ARG A 18 25.71 -12.32 6.19
N VAL A 19 24.39 -12.41 5.97
CA VAL A 19 23.60 -13.59 6.34
C VAL A 19 23.91 -14.72 5.35
N ARG A 20 24.35 -15.87 5.89
CA ARG A 20 24.68 -17.06 5.08
C ARG A 20 23.46 -17.89 4.70
N ALA A 21 22.40 -17.84 5.53
CA ALA A 21 21.15 -18.55 5.24
C ALA A 21 20.44 -17.91 4.03
N PRO A 22 19.77 -18.70 3.19
CA PRO A 22 18.93 -18.16 2.13
C PRO A 22 17.86 -17.20 2.67
N ILE A 23 17.70 -16.05 2.00
CA ILE A 23 16.70 -15.04 2.35
C ILE A 23 15.75 -14.83 1.18
N VAL A 24 14.47 -14.66 1.48
CA VAL A 24 13.45 -14.14 0.57
C VAL A 24 12.76 -12.94 1.24
N ALA A 25 12.70 -11.83 0.52
CA ALA A 25 12.08 -10.61 0.98
C ALA A 25 10.61 -10.54 0.55
N PHE A 26 9.78 -9.96 1.40
CA PHE A 26 8.43 -9.54 1.07
C PHE A 26 8.38 -8.02 0.91
N ASP A 27 7.94 -7.57 -0.26
CA ASP A 27 7.56 -6.20 -0.61
C ASP A 27 8.68 -5.14 -0.49
N ARG A 28 9.85 -5.48 0.05
CA ARG A 28 10.97 -4.55 0.27
C ARG A 28 12.28 -5.11 -0.26
N ASN A 29 13.05 -4.28 -0.95
CA ASN A 29 14.39 -4.62 -1.37
C ASN A 29 15.35 -4.56 -0.17
N LEU A 30 15.81 -5.73 0.29
CA LEU A 30 16.69 -5.84 1.46
C LEU A 30 18.17 -5.80 1.08
N ALA A 31 18.53 -6.45 -0.03
CA ALA A 31 19.89 -6.47 -0.56
C ALA A 31 19.89 -6.96 -2.03
N PRO A 32 20.95 -6.66 -2.82
CA PRO A 32 21.02 -7.01 -4.24
C PRO A 32 20.88 -8.50 -4.56
N ASN A 33 21.29 -9.37 -3.63
CA ASN A 33 21.29 -10.84 -3.76
C ASN A 33 20.07 -11.51 -3.15
N VAL A 34 19.15 -10.75 -2.56
CA VAL A 34 17.92 -11.24 -1.93
C VAL A 34 16.80 -11.24 -2.96
N SER A 35 16.12 -12.39 -3.13
CA SER A 35 14.91 -12.46 -3.94
C SER A 35 13.77 -11.74 -3.23
N ILE A 36 13.00 -10.96 -4.00
CA ILE A 36 11.84 -10.20 -3.50
C ILE A 36 10.57 -10.68 -4.18
N VAL A 37 9.52 -10.84 -3.39
CA VAL A 37 8.15 -11.07 -3.87
C VAL A 37 7.30 -9.90 -3.42
N SER A 38 6.65 -9.24 -4.36
CA SER A 38 5.80 -8.07 -4.08
C SER A 38 4.55 -8.07 -4.95
N SER A 39 3.56 -7.28 -4.56
CA SER A 39 2.50 -6.88 -5.48
C SER A 39 2.98 -5.77 -6.41
N ASP A 40 2.27 -5.55 -7.53
CA ASP A 40 2.53 -4.43 -8.42
C ASP A 40 2.03 -3.12 -7.79
N ASN A 41 2.86 -2.56 -6.91
CA ASN A 41 2.54 -1.35 -6.16
C ASN A 41 2.36 -0.12 -7.07
N PHE A 42 3.12 -0.05 -8.18
CA PHE A 42 2.98 1.05 -9.13
C PHE A 42 1.65 0.98 -9.88
N GLU A 43 1.32 -0.18 -10.45
CA GLU A 43 0.01 -0.37 -11.11
C GLU A 43 -1.14 -0.23 -10.10
N GLY A 44 -0.94 -0.58 -8.83
CA GLY A 44 -1.93 -0.38 -7.77
C GLY A 44 -2.25 1.10 -7.55
N GLY A 45 -1.24 1.96 -7.48
CA GLY A 45 -1.45 3.42 -7.41
C GLY A 45 -2.15 4.00 -8.65
N LYS A 46 -1.75 3.55 -9.84
CA LYS A 46 -2.43 3.92 -11.10
C LYS A 46 -3.89 3.47 -11.10
N LEU A 47 -4.16 2.24 -10.69
CA LEU A 47 -5.52 1.68 -10.66
C LEU A 47 -6.40 2.47 -9.69
N ALA A 48 -5.90 2.85 -8.52
CA ALA A 48 -6.64 3.68 -7.56
C ALA A 48 -7.00 5.04 -8.17
N ALA A 49 -6.03 5.76 -8.75
CA ALA A 49 -6.27 7.05 -9.40
C ALA A 49 -7.27 6.93 -10.56
N LYS A 50 -7.11 5.93 -11.43
CA LYS A 50 -8.02 5.65 -12.55
C LYS A 50 -9.43 5.35 -12.07
N THR A 51 -9.57 4.64 -10.95
CA THR A 51 -10.88 4.30 -10.39
C THR A 51 -11.59 5.54 -9.86
N LEU A 52 -10.89 6.42 -9.12
CA LEU A 52 -11.45 7.71 -8.70
C LEU A 52 -11.89 8.56 -9.90
N GLN A 53 -11.05 8.69 -10.93
CA GLN A 53 -11.39 9.44 -12.15
C GLN A 53 -12.63 8.88 -12.85
N LYS A 54 -12.73 7.55 -13.01
CA LYS A 54 -13.89 6.89 -13.61
C LYS A 54 -15.19 7.12 -12.84
N ASN A 55 -15.10 7.32 -11.53
CA ASN A 55 -16.22 7.62 -10.65
C ASN A 55 -16.45 9.14 -10.48
N GLY A 56 -15.91 9.95 -11.40
CA GLY A 56 -16.24 11.37 -11.54
C GLY A 56 -15.43 12.32 -10.67
N CYS A 57 -14.45 11.83 -9.89
CA CYS A 57 -13.61 12.71 -9.06
C CYS A 57 -12.74 13.64 -9.91
N GLN A 58 -12.74 14.92 -9.56
CA GLN A 58 -11.97 15.97 -10.23
C GLN A 58 -10.83 16.51 -9.36
N ASN A 59 -11.02 16.54 -8.04
CA ASN A 59 -10.05 17.03 -7.07
C ASN A 59 -9.57 15.89 -6.18
N THR A 60 -8.74 15.02 -6.73
CA THR A 60 -8.25 13.85 -5.98
C THR A 60 -6.91 14.10 -5.32
N ILE A 61 -6.76 13.54 -4.13
CA ILE A 61 -5.52 13.54 -3.37
C ILE A 61 -5.11 12.12 -2.98
N MET A 62 -3.84 11.96 -2.63
CA MET A 62 -3.35 10.75 -1.97
C MET A 62 -2.86 11.09 -0.56
N ILE A 63 -3.21 10.23 0.40
CA ILE A 63 -2.64 10.24 1.75
C ILE A 63 -1.75 9.00 1.90
N THR A 64 -0.49 9.21 2.27
CA THR A 64 0.50 8.14 2.43
C THR A 64 1.38 8.36 3.66
N GLY A 65 2.10 7.32 4.08
CA GLY A 65 3.14 7.44 5.10
C GLY A 65 4.34 8.27 4.60
N ASN A 66 5.21 8.64 5.53
CA ASN A 66 6.48 9.29 5.20
C ASN A 66 7.59 8.24 5.14
N ASP A 67 7.53 7.39 4.13
CA ASP A 67 8.54 6.36 3.91
C ASP A 67 9.71 6.89 3.07
N ASN A 68 10.85 6.20 3.17
CA ASN A 68 12.01 6.49 2.35
C ASN A 68 11.75 6.11 0.89
N THR A 69 12.60 6.59 -0.02
CA THR A 69 12.67 6.16 -1.41
C THR A 69 12.77 4.61 -1.51
N ASP A 70 12.22 4.04 -2.57
CA ASP A 70 12.17 2.59 -2.82
C ASP A 70 11.25 1.78 -1.89
N SER A 71 10.31 2.43 -1.21
CA SER A 71 9.28 1.75 -0.44
C SER A 71 8.07 1.38 -1.32
N PRO A 72 7.29 0.35 -0.94
CA PRO A 72 6.03 0.02 -1.63
C PRO A 72 5.07 1.20 -1.71
N THR A 73 4.98 1.98 -0.64
CA THR A 73 4.10 3.16 -0.57
C THR A 73 4.58 4.28 -1.50
N GLU A 74 5.88 4.44 -1.74
CA GLU A 74 6.40 5.38 -2.72
C GLU A 74 6.07 4.94 -4.16
N LEU A 75 6.16 3.64 -4.47
CA LEU A 75 5.72 3.11 -5.77
C LEU A 75 4.22 3.35 -6.01
N ARG A 76 3.37 3.18 -4.98
CA ARG A 76 1.93 3.54 -5.04
C ARG A 76 1.75 5.02 -5.35
N ALA A 77 2.54 5.89 -4.71
CA ALA A 77 2.49 7.33 -4.93
C ALA A 77 2.95 7.73 -6.34
N LEU A 78 4.00 7.10 -6.85
CA LEU A 78 4.46 7.29 -8.24
C LEU A 78 3.38 6.84 -9.24
N GLY A 79 2.74 5.69 -9.02
CA GLY A 79 1.65 5.21 -9.86
C GLY A 79 0.44 6.14 -9.86
N PHE A 80 0.05 6.65 -8.67
CA PHE A 80 -1.01 7.64 -8.53
C PHE A 80 -0.70 8.93 -9.31
N SER A 81 0.50 9.48 -9.14
CA SER A 81 0.94 10.69 -9.84
C SER A 81 1.05 10.49 -11.35
N PHE A 82 1.49 9.31 -11.80
CA PHE A 82 1.56 8.99 -13.23
C PHE A 82 0.18 9.05 -13.88
N GLN A 83 -0.84 8.47 -13.22
CA GLN A 83 -2.21 8.46 -13.72
C GLN A 83 -2.91 9.81 -13.54
N ASN A 84 -2.57 10.54 -12.46
CA ASN A 84 -3.17 11.83 -12.14
C ASN A 84 -2.08 12.88 -11.82
N PRO A 85 -1.47 13.51 -12.85
CA PRO A 85 -0.39 14.48 -12.64
C PRO A 85 -0.79 15.73 -11.83
N ASN A 86 -2.08 16.04 -11.74
CA ASN A 86 -2.61 17.16 -10.96
C ASN A 86 -2.98 16.76 -9.52
N GLY A 87 -2.98 15.46 -9.21
CA GLY A 87 -3.27 14.95 -7.87
C GLY A 87 -2.18 15.31 -6.86
N LYS A 88 -2.59 15.73 -5.68
CA LYS A 88 -1.65 16.09 -4.61
C LYS A 88 -1.40 14.90 -3.70
N ILE A 89 -0.15 14.76 -3.24
CA ILE A 89 0.25 13.72 -2.28
C ILE A 89 0.57 14.37 -0.94
N PHE A 90 -0.05 13.86 0.12
CA PHE A 90 0.18 14.27 1.50
C PHE A 90 0.84 13.15 2.28
N LYS A 91 2.08 13.39 2.71
CA LYS A 91 2.86 12.43 3.51
C LYS A 91 2.60 12.70 5.00
N ILE A 92 1.91 11.78 5.65
CA ILE A 92 1.58 11.84 7.08
C ILE A 92 2.38 10.72 7.78
N PRO A 93 3.40 11.07 8.60
CA PRO A 93 4.28 10.08 9.20
C PRO A 93 3.54 9.05 10.07
N ASN A 94 3.89 7.78 9.92
CA ASN A 94 3.27 6.69 10.68
C ASN A 94 3.63 6.69 12.16
N ASN A 95 4.71 7.35 12.56
CA ASN A 95 5.17 7.49 13.94
C ASN A 95 4.49 8.62 14.73
N LEU A 96 3.56 9.36 14.12
CA LEU A 96 2.75 10.33 14.84
C LEU A 96 1.80 9.63 15.82
N SER A 97 1.49 10.29 16.94
CA SER A 97 0.41 9.82 17.82
C SER A 97 -0.92 9.82 17.07
N THR A 98 -1.83 8.92 17.46
CA THR A 98 -3.17 8.81 16.84
C THR A 98 -3.88 10.15 16.73
N ILE A 99 -3.84 10.97 17.80
CA ILE A 99 -4.47 12.29 17.83
C ILE A 99 -3.87 13.22 16.77
N ARG A 100 -2.54 13.28 16.66
CA ARG A 100 -1.88 14.13 15.67
C ARG A 100 -2.18 13.64 14.25
N ARG A 101 -2.19 12.34 14.03
CA ARG A 101 -2.51 11.76 12.71
C ARG A 101 -3.95 12.10 12.30
N GLU A 102 -4.92 11.98 13.23
CA GLU A 102 -6.31 12.41 12.98
C GLU A 102 -6.38 13.91 12.64
N MET A 103 -5.64 14.76 13.35
CA MET A 103 -5.61 16.21 13.08
C MET A 103 -5.04 16.53 11.71
N GLU A 104 -3.95 15.88 11.28
CA GLU A 104 -3.34 16.09 9.96
C GLU A 104 -4.29 15.65 8.83
N ILE A 105 -4.92 14.48 8.94
CA ILE A 105 -5.90 14.01 7.96
C ILE A 105 -7.09 14.98 7.89
N LYS A 106 -7.62 15.39 9.04
CA LYS A 106 -8.72 16.34 9.12
C LYS A 106 -8.39 17.67 8.48
N SER A 107 -7.22 18.22 8.80
CA SER A 107 -6.70 19.47 8.22
C SER A 107 -6.55 19.35 6.70
N THR A 108 -6.02 18.22 6.22
CA THR A 108 -5.88 17.95 4.78
C THR A 108 -7.24 17.99 4.07
N ILE A 109 -8.25 17.31 4.62
CA ILE A 109 -9.60 17.30 4.02
C ILE A 109 -10.21 18.71 4.01
N ILE A 110 -10.15 19.43 5.12
CA ILE A 110 -10.74 20.78 5.24
C ILE A 110 -10.09 21.77 4.28
N ASN A 111 -8.76 21.77 4.20
CA ASN A 111 -8.00 22.76 3.43
C ASN A 111 -8.04 22.49 1.93
N HIS A 112 -8.11 21.23 1.51
CA HIS A 112 -8.03 20.86 0.10
C HIS A 112 -9.37 20.47 -0.51
N LYS A 113 -10.38 20.17 0.30
CA LYS A 113 -11.74 19.80 -0.12
C LYS A 113 -11.75 18.79 -1.27
N PRO A 114 -11.06 17.63 -1.12
CA PRO A 114 -11.05 16.62 -2.16
C PRO A 114 -12.45 16.02 -2.35
N ASP A 115 -12.75 15.58 -3.56
CA ASP A 115 -13.89 14.73 -3.89
C ASP A 115 -13.51 13.24 -3.98
N GLY A 116 -12.20 12.94 -3.99
CA GLY A 116 -11.66 11.60 -3.96
C GLY A 116 -10.32 11.51 -3.21
N ILE A 117 -10.16 10.49 -2.37
CA ILE A 117 -8.92 10.22 -1.64
C ILE A 117 -8.47 8.80 -1.91
N PHE A 118 -7.24 8.64 -2.39
CA PHE A 118 -6.53 7.38 -2.33
C PHE A 118 -5.67 7.35 -1.06
N VAL A 119 -5.79 6.29 -0.26
CA VAL A 119 -5.01 6.11 0.96
C VAL A 119 -4.11 4.89 0.81
N SER A 120 -2.83 5.03 1.16
CA SER A 120 -1.82 4.00 0.90
C SER A 120 -1.96 2.71 1.69
N ASP A 121 -2.86 2.65 2.67
CA ASP A 121 -3.20 1.47 3.46
C ASP A 121 -4.64 1.53 3.99
N ASP A 122 -5.24 0.37 4.23
CA ASP A 122 -6.64 0.25 4.63
C ASP A 122 -6.94 0.79 6.03
N LEU A 123 -6.03 0.66 6.97
CA LEU A 123 -6.26 1.16 8.35
C LEU A 123 -6.33 2.68 8.36
N THR A 124 -5.48 3.33 7.57
CA THR A 124 -5.55 4.80 7.38
C THR A 124 -6.79 5.20 6.58
N ALA A 125 -7.22 4.38 5.60
CA ALA A 125 -8.46 4.63 4.86
C ALA A 125 -9.69 4.59 5.78
N ILE A 126 -9.79 3.61 6.67
CA ILE A 126 -10.85 3.51 7.68
C ILE A 126 -10.83 4.72 8.63
N LEU A 127 -9.64 5.14 9.07
CA LEU A 127 -9.50 6.35 9.87
C LEU A 127 -9.97 7.59 9.10
N THR A 128 -9.65 7.69 7.82
CA THR A 128 -10.09 8.78 6.94
C THR A 128 -11.61 8.79 6.78
N MET A 129 -12.26 7.62 6.62
CA MET A 129 -13.71 7.50 6.59
C MET A 129 -14.35 8.00 7.90
N LYS A 130 -13.79 7.57 9.06
CA LYS A 130 -14.24 8.06 10.38
C LYS A 130 -14.17 9.59 10.47
N ILE A 131 -13.08 10.20 10.00
CA ILE A 131 -12.89 11.66 10.02
C ILE A 131 -13.86 12.35 9.06
N ALA A 132 -14.10 11.80 7.86
CA ALA A 132 -15.08 12.32 6.92
C ALA A 132 -16.49 12.37 7.55
N HIS A 133 -16.92 11.31 8.23
CA HIS A 133 -18.20 11.31 8.97
C HIS A 133 -18.22 12.36 10.09
N GLN A 134 -17.14 12.57 10.83
CA GLN A 134 -17.06 13.64 11.84
C GLN A 134 -17.18 15.04 11.21
N LEU A 135 -16.74 15.19 9.96
CA LEU A 135 -16.87 16.42 9.17
C LEU A 135 -18.25 16.54 8.48
N LYS A 136 -19.15 15.57 8.70
CA LYS A 136 -20.48 15.47 8.08
C LYS A 136 -20.44 15.36 6.55
N LEU A 137 -19.38 14.72 6.02
CA LEU A 137 -19.29 14.36 4.63
C LEU A 137 -19.89 12.97 4.42
N ASN A 138 -20.76 12.86 3.42
CA ASN A 138 -21.33 11.59 2.99
C ASN A 138 -20.34 10.85 2.10
N ILE A 139 -20.18 9.55 2.31
CA ILE A 139 -19.39 8.66 1.50
C ILE A 139 -20.36 7.69 0.82
N PRO A 140 -20.34 7.59 -0.51
CA PRO A 140 -19.40 8.17 -1.48
C PRO A 140 -19.84 9.53 -2.09
N GLU A 141 -20.98 10.13 -1.71
CA GLU A 141 -21.60 11.26 -2.42
C GLU A 141 -20.72 12.51 -2.41
N ASP A 142 -20.24 12.92 -1.21
CA ASP A 142 -19.40 14.11 -1.05
C ASP A 142 -17.92 13.79 -1.17
N LEU A 143 -17.51 12.57 -0.78
CA LEU A 143 -16.12 12.15 -0.75
C LEU A 143 -15.99 10.66 -1.03
N LYS A 144 -15.27 10.30 -2.07
CA LYS A 144 -14.93 8.91 -2.38
C LYS A 144 -13.58 8.53 -1.77
N ILE A 145 -13.48 7.31 -1.25
CA ILE A 145 -12.24 6.84 -0.58
C ILE A 145 -11.87 5.46 -1.10
N ILE A 146 -10.61 5.30 -1.50
CA ILE A 146 -10.01 4.01 -1.87
C ILE A 146 -8.85 3.72 -0.94
N GLY A 147 -8.83 2.51 -0.36
CA GLY A 147 -7.74 1.97 0.44
C GLY A 147 -6.73 1.17 -0.38
N TYR A 148 -5.83 0.51 0.33
CA TYR A 148 -4.85 -0.43 -0.22
C TYR A 148 -4.54 -1.50 0.82
N ASP A 149 -4.47 -2.72 0.42
CA ASP A 149 -4.09 -4.02 0.97
C ASP A 149 -5.18 -5.06 0.71
N GLY A 150 -6.46 -4.77 0.99
CA GLY A 150 -7.61 -5.62 0.69
C GLY A 150 -7.55 -6.99 1.35
N THR A 151 -7.08 -7.04 2.61
CA THR A 151 -6.94 -8.28 3.36
C THR A 151 -8.30 -8.93 3.66
N SER A 152 -8.32 -10.22 3.97
CA SER A 152 -9.53 -10.94 4.40
C SER A 152 -10.19 -10.33 5.64
N PHE A 153 -9.40 -9.68 6.50
CA PHE A 153 -9.91 -8.91 7.63
C PHE A 153 -10.73 -7.71 7.16
N ILE A 154 -10.21 -6.94 6.21
CA ILE A 154 -10.90 -5.77 5.64
C ILE A 154 -12.17 -6.21 4.92
N GLU A 155 -12.09 -7.22 4.06
CA GLU A 155 -13.23 -7.76 3.34
C GLU A 155 -14.37 -8.18 4.28
N LYS A 156 -14.03 -8.77 5.42
CA LYS A 156 -15.01 -9.27 6.38
C LYS A 156 -15.59 -8.20 7.30
N PHE A 157 -14.76 -7.28 7.80
CA PHE A 157 -15.16 -6.35 8.87
C PHE A 157 -15.38 -4.91 8.39
N PHE A 158 -14.91 -4.57 7.20
CA PHE A 158 -15.08 -3.26 6.58
C PHE A 158 -15.49 -3.40 5.10
N PRO A 159 -16.55 -4.17 4.79
CA PRO A 159 -16.96 -4.45 3.41
C PRO A 159 -17.37 -3.20 2.62
N GLN A 160 -17.67 -2.09 3.32
CA GLN A 160 -17.98 -0.81 2.70
C GLN A 160 -16.74 -0.13 2.09
N LEU A 161 -15.51 -0.51 2.48
CA LEU A 161 -14.30 0.09 1.93
C LEU A 161 -13.94 -0.55 0.58
N THR A 162 -13.92 0.26 -0.47
CA THR A 162 -13.27 -0.11 -1.72
C THR A 162 -11.76 -0.01 -1.56
N THR A 163 -11.02 -1.06 -1.94
CA THR A 163 -9.57 -1.09 -1.75
C THR A 163 -8.86 -1.81 -2.89
N ILE A 164 -7.60 -1.45 -3.13
CA ILE A 164 -6.70 -2.21 -4.00
C ILE A 164 -6.22 -3.43 -3.23
N ARG A 165 -6.59 -4.61 -3.74
CA ARG A 165 -6.28 -5.89 -3.12
C ARG A 165 -4.93 -6.41 -3.57
N GLN A 166 -4.08 -6.73 -2.60
CA GLN A 166 -2.86 -7.49 -2.82
C GLN A 166 -3.16 -9.01 -2.81
N PRO A 167 -2.52 -9.81 -3.68
CA PRO A 167 -2.69 -11.28 -3.69
C PRO A 167 -1.85 -11.94 -2.58
N ILE A 168 -2.23 -11.69 -1.31
CA ILE A 168 -1.41 -12.07 -0.14
C ILE A 168 -1.18 -13.57 -0.04
N ASP A 169 -2.17 -14.39 -0.34
CA ASP A 169 -2.06 -15.86 -0.26
C ASP A 169 -1.09 -16.40 -1.32
N GLU A 170 -1.16 -15.84 -2.55
CA GLU A 170 -0.24 -16.19 -3.63
C GLU A 170 1.18 -15.71 -3.33
N ILE A 171 1.33 -14.49 -2.78
CA ILE A 171 2.62 -13.96 -2.33
C ILE A 171 3.22 -14.87 -1.26
N ALA A 172 2.45 -15.25 -0.24
CA ALA A 172 2.92 -16.11 0.85
C ALA A 172 3.37 -17.48 0.33
N SER A 173 2.57 -18.10 -0.54
CA SER A 173 2.89 -19.39 -1.15
C SER A 173 4.17 -19.29 -1.98
N LEU A 174 4.29 -18.27 -2.82
CA LEU A 174 5.45 -18.08 -3.69
C LEU A 174 6.74 -17.80 -2.88
N ILE A 175 6.66 -17.04 -1.80
CA ILE A 175 7.81 -16.78 -0.90
C ILE A 175 8.36 -18.11 -0.34
N VAL A 176 7.46 -18.98 0.14
CA VAL A 176 7.86 -20.29 0.69
C VAL A 176 8.48 -21.16 -0.40
N ASP A 177 7.89 -21.23 -1.59
CA ASP A 177 8.42 -22.03 -2.71
C ASP A 177 9.81 -21.54 -3.14
N ILE A 178 10.03 -20.24 -3.23
CA ILE A 178 11.34 -19.65 -3.57
C ILE A 178 12.35 -19.97 -2.48
N LEU A 179 11.97 -19.84 -1.20
CA LEU A 179 12.86 -20.14 -0.09
C LEU A 179 13.31 -21.61 -0.10
N LEU A 180 12.37 -22.52 -0.32
CA LEU A 180 12.68 -23.97 -0.40
C LEU A 180 13.62 -24.27 -1.57
N LYS A 181 13.44 -23.64 -2.73
CA LYS A 181 14.36 -23.75 -3.87
C LYS A 181 15.75 -23.25 -3.51
N LYS A 182 15.85 -22.09 -2.87
CA LYS A 182 17.14 -21.53 -2.43
C LYS A 182 17.85 -22.43 -1.41
N ILE A 183 17.12 -23.03 -0.47
CA ILE A 183 17.70 -24.01 0.49
C ILE A 183 18.29 -25.23 -0.25
N LYS A 184 17.66 -25.66 -1.34
CA LYS A 184 18.18 -26.76 -2.19
C LYS A 184 19.31 -26.34 -3.13
N GLY A 185 19.68 -25.06 -3.15
CA GLY A 185 20.71 -24.53 -4.06
C GLY A 185 20.23 -24.32 -5.50
N GLU A 186 18.93 -24.33 -5.74
CA GLU A 186 18.32 -24.08 -7.05
C GLU A 186 18.38 -22.59 -7.41
N LYS A 187 18.48 -22.29 -8.72
CA LYS A 187 18.45 -20.91 -9.20
C LYS A 187 17.05 -20.33 -9.08
N THR A 188 16.97 -19.08 -8.62
CA THR A 188 15.74 -18.29 -8.50
C THR A 188 15.93 -16.93 -9.13
N ASN A 189 14.84 -16.29 -9.58
CA ASN A 189 14.89 -14.91 -10.03
C ASN A 189 15.11 -13.96 -8.83
N LYS A 190 15.48 -12.72 -9.14
CA LYS A 190 15.58 -11.68 -8.12
C LYS A 190 14.20 -11.15 -7.76
N ASP A 191 13.40 -10.77 -8.74
CA ASP A 191 12.15 -10.06 -8.55
C ASP A 191 10.96 -10.90 -9.06
N TYR A 192 9.90 -10.95 -8.24
CA TYR A 192 8.63 -11.57 -8.55
C TYR A 192 7.53 -10.58 -8.21
N ILE A 193 6.83 -10.07 -9.22
CA ILE A 193 5.78 -9.08 -9.08
C ILE A 193 4.44 -9.73 -9.42
N LEU A 194 3.50 -9.72 -8.49
CA LEU A 194 2.17 -10.30 -8.65
C LEU A 194 1.14 -9.21 -8.95
N PRO A 195 0.14 -9.52 -9.79
CA PRO A 195 -0.90 -8.54 -10.15
C PRO A 195 -1.79 -8.22 -8.96
N ILE A 196 -2.27 -6.97 -8.93
CA ILE A 196 -3.26 -6.47 -7.97
C ILE A 196 -4.66 -6.52 -8.57
N SER A 197 -5.67 -6.38 -7.72
CA SER A 197 -7.08 -6.28 -8.14
C SER A 197 -7.82 -5.22 -7.32
N ILE A 198 -9.10 -4.97 -7.65
CA ILE A 198 -9.98 -4.13 -6.83
C ILE A 198 -10.89 -5.05 -6.02
N LEU A 199 -10.96 -4.82 -4.71
CA LEU A 199 -12.03 -5.29 -3.86
C LEU A 199 -13.05 -4.15 -3.75
N SER A 200 -14.20 -4.36 -4.37
CA SER A 200 -15.25 -3.34 -4.42
C SER A 200 -16.03 -3.27 -3.11
N GLY A 201 -16.22 -2.07 -2.61
CA GLY A 201 -17.11 -1.70 -1.53
C GLY A 201 -18.04 -0.56 -1.96
N GLU A 202 -18.55 0.18 -1.01
CA GLU A 202 -19.53 1.28 -1.21
C GLU A 202 -18.86 2.66 -1.09
N SER A 203 -17.54 2.73 -0.85
CA SER A 203 -16.85 4.01 -0.60
C SER A 203 -16.46 4.78 -1.86
N ILE A 204 -16.91 4.32 -3.07
CA ILE A 204 -16.69 5.00 -4.36
C ILE A 204 -17.94 4.97 -5.23
#